data_5b72246f50952e94427a3f316d0a8162
#
_entry.id   5b72246f50952e94427a3f316d0a8162
#
_cell.length_a   1.000
_cell.length_b   1.000
_cell.length_c   1.000
_cell.angle_alpha   90.00
_cell.angle_beta   90.00
_cell.angle_gamma   90.00
#
_symmetry.space_group_name_H-M   'P 1'
#
loop_
_entity.id
_entity.type
_entity.pdbx_description
1 polymer ?
#
loop_
_entity_poly.entity_id
_entity_poly.type
_entity_poly.pdbx_seq_one_letter_code
_entity_poly.pdbx_strand_id
1 'polypeptide(L)'
;MSEARPFNVLGVQQVAIGGLDKNKLRAFWVDIMGLRYGHSYKSEKENVDEDICETGVGAFTVEVDLMQPIDPDKRPKVHEPALNHIGLWIDDLPTAVAWLEGQGVRFTPGGIRKGA
;
A
#
# COMPACT_ATOMS: atom_id res chain seq x y z
N MET A 1 -11.68 -27.95 8.96
CA MET A 1 -11.70 -26.66 9.66
C MET A 1 -10.30 -26.14 9.88
N SER A 2 -10.07 -24.89 9.57
CA SER A 2 -8.75 -24.30 9.74
C SER A 2 -8.44 -24.06 11.23
N GLU A 3 -7.16 -24.02 11.54
CA GLU A 3 -6.72 -23.62 12.87
C GLU A 3 -7.13 -22.19 13.17
N ALA A 4 -7.28 -21.89 14.45
CA ALA A 4 -7.50 -20.52 14.86
C ALA A 4 -6.31 -19.67 14.48
N ARG A 5 -6.58 -18.51 13.90
CA ARG A 5 -5.53 -17.59 13.48
C ARG A 5 -4.79 -17.05 14.72
N PRO A 6 -3.47 -17.19 14.83
CA PRO A 6 -2.70 -16.80 16.02
C PRO A 6 -2.34 -15.31 16.08
N PHE A 7 -2.94 -14.49 15.25
CA PHE A 7 -2.72 -13.05 15.22
C PHE A 7 -4.00 -12.32 14.86
N ASN A 8 -4.03 -11.02 15.10
CA ASN A 8 -5.17 -10.20 14.75
C ASN A 8 -4.80 -9.16 13.70
N VAL A 9 -5.70 -8.95 12.76
CA VAL A 9 -5.65 -7.82 11.84
C VAL A 9 -6.35 -6.65 12.55
N LEU A 10 -5.58 -5.60 12.85
CA LEU A 10 -6.07 -4.47 13.65
C LEU A 10 -6.77 -3.42 12.80
N GLY A 11 -6.50 -3.39 11.53
CA GLY A 11 -7.12 -2.44 10.61
C GLY A 11 -6.31 -2.26 9.34
N VAL A 12 -6.81 -1.40 8.46
CA VAL A 12 -6.11 -1.02 7.23
C VAL A 12 -5.18 0.13 7.54
N GLN A 13 -3.90 -0.02 7.20
CA GLN A 13 -2.90 1.01 7.40
C GLN A 13 -2.78 1.89 6.16
N GLN A 14 -2.88 1.27 4.96
CA GLN A 14 -2.65 1.99 3.72
C GLN A 14 -3.38 1.34 2.55
N VAL A 15 -3.75 2.18 1.58
CA VAL A 15 -4.29 1.74 0.29
C VAL A 15 -3.50 2.46 -0.80
N ALA A 16 -2.92 1.70 -1.72
CA ALA A 16 -2.18 2.27 -2.85
C ALA A 16 -2.97 2.11 -4.13
N ILE A 17 -3.24 3.24 -4.78
CA ILE A 17 -4.04 3.33 -6.00
C ILE A 17 -3.14 3.81 -7.13
N GLY A 18 -3.13 3.06 -8.23
CA GLY A 18 -2.31 3.38 -9.39
C GLY A 18 -3.11 3.91 -10.58
N GLY A 19 -2.47 4.75 -11.36
CA GLY A 19 -3.01 5.27 -12.61
C GLY A 19 -1.89 5.82 -13.49
N LEU A 20 -2.21 6.18 -14.72
CA LEU A 20 -1.22 6.71 -15.64
C LEU A 20 -0.90 8.19 -15.40
N ASP A 21 -1.79 8.91 -14.69
CA ASP A 21 -1.63 10.34 -14.43
C ASP A 21 -1.97 10.63 -12.97
N LYS A 22 -0.93 10.79 -12.18
CA LYS A 22 -1.03 11.10 -10.75
C LYS A 22 -1.80 12.40 -10.50
N ASN A 23 -1.69 13.36 -11.40
CA ASN A 23 -2.39 14.65 -11.25
C ASN A 23 -3.91 14.48 -11.34
N LYS A 24 -4.39 13.55 -12.15
CA LYS A 24 -5.82 13.23 -12.23
C LYS A 24 -6.30 12.55 -10.96
N LEU A 25 -5.51 11.63 -10.41
CA LEU A 25 -5.80 10.98 -9.14
C LEU A 25 -5.86 12.02 -8.02
N ARG A 26 -4.89 12.92 -7.98
CA ARG A 26 -4.83 13.98 -6.98
C ARG A 26 -6.02 14.94 -7.09
N ALA A 27 -6.41 15.32 -8.29
CA ALA A 27 -7.56 16.21 -8.52
C ALA A 27 -8.83 15.60 -7.92
N PHE A 28 -9.03 14.30 -8.06
CA PHE A 28 -10.18 13.63 -7.47
C PHE A 28 -10.02 13.43 -5.96
N TRP A 29 -8.94 12.78 -5.55
CA TRP A 29 -8.81 12.34 -4.15
C TRP A 29 -8.49 13.49 -3.19
N VAL A 30 -7.64 14.41 -3.57
CA VAL A 30 -7.25 15.55 -2.73
C VAL A 30 -8.20 16.71 -2.92
N ASP A 31 -8.36 17.18 -4.16
CA ASP A 31 -9.10 18.42 -4.42
C ASP A 31 -10.61 18.24 -4.24
N ILE A 32 -11.19 17.13 -4.69
CA ILE A 32 -12.64 16.88 -4.60
C ILE A 32 -13.00 16.17 -3.30
N MET A 33 -12.32 15.06 -2.99
CA MET A 33 -12.66 14.24 -1.83
C MET A 33 -12.04 14.72 -0.52
N GLY A 34 -11.08 15.61 -0.58
CA GLY A 34 -10.54 16.26 0.61
C GLY A 34 -9.49 15.46 1.37
N LEU A 35 -8.84 14.48 0.75
CA LEU A 35 -7.71 13.81 1.40
C LEU A 35 -6.60 14.82 1.65
N ARG A 36 -5.86 14.64 2.74
CA ARG A 36 -4.75 15.51 3.09
C ARG A 36 -3.48 15.05 2.34
N TYR A 37 -2.93 15.92 1.52
CA TYR A 37 -1.66 15.67 0.87
C TYR A 37 -0.52 15.83 1.87
N GLY A 38 0.36 14.85 1.95
CA GLY A 38 1.52 14.88 2.82
C GLY A 38 2.79 15.26 2.08
N HIS A 39 3.27 14.37 1.23
CA HIS A 39 4.49 14.58 0.46
C HIS A 39 4.50 13.70 -0.78
N SER A 40 5.46 13.94 -1.65
CA SER A 40 5.67 13.11 -2.85
C SER A 40 6.93 12.28 -2.70
N TYR A 41 6.96 11.14 -3.37
CA TYR A 41 8.08 10.23 -3.37
C TYR A 41 8.30 9.70 -4.78
N LYS A 42 9.55 9.61 -5.20
CA LYS A 42 9.89 9.10 -6.52
C LYS A 42 11.01 8.08 -6.39
N SER A 43 10.88 6.94 -7.05
CA SER A 43 11.88 5.88 -7.07
C SER A 43 12.04 5.32 -8.47
N GLU A 44 13.20 5.53 -9.05
CA GLU A 44 13.54 4.95 -10.35
C GLU A 44 13.56 3.42 -10.29
N LYS A 45 14.09 2.87 -9.20
CA LYS A 45 14.16 1.43 -8.99
C LYS A 45 12.77 0.79 -8.94
N GLU A 46 11.84 1.45 -8.29
CA GLU A 46 10.46 0.98 -8.15
C GLU A 46 9.58 1.44 -9.32
N ASN A 47 10.12 2.25 -10.22
CA ASN A 47 9.40 2.83 -11.36
C ASN A 47 8.12 3.54 -10.91
N VAL A 48 8.22 4.33 -9.87
CA VAL A 48 7.06 5.00 -9.29
C VAL A 48 7.32 6.47 -8.98
N ASP A 49 6.30 7.28 -9.25
CA ASP A 49 6.17 8.66 -8.81
C ASP A 49 4.84 8.72 -8.08
N GLU A 50 4.87 8.99 -6.77
CA GLU A 50 3.66 8.90 -5.96
C GLU A 50 3.45 10.10 -5.05
N ASP A 51 2.20 10.35 -4.74
CA ASP A 51 1.78 11.29 -3.70
C ASP A 51 1.29 10.50 -2.50
N ILE A 52 1.85 10.79 -1.34
CA ILE A 52 1.47 10.16 -0.07
C ILE A 52 0.45 11.06 0.61
N CYS A 53 -0.76 10.55 0.74
CA CYS A 53 -1.89 11.26 1.32
C CYS A 53 -2.43 10.53 2.53
N GLU A 54 -3.31 11.18 3.29
CA GLU A 54 -3.99 10.58 4.43
C GLU A 54 -5.46 10.97 4.45
N THR A 55 -6.27 10.09 5.01
CA THR A 55 -7.67 10.36 5.33
C THR A 55 -7.97 9.85 6.75
N GLY A 56 -9.05 10.34 7.36
CA GLY A 56 -9.42 9.94 8.71
C GLY A 56 -8.65 10.71 9.78
N VAL A 57 -8.99 10.46 11.04
CA VAL A 57 -8.40 11.11 12.21
C VAL A 57 -8.13 10.09 13.29
N GLY A 58 -7.03 10.28 14.01
CA GLY A 58 -6.66 9.41 15.14
C GLY A 58 -6.53 7.95 14.70
N ALA A 59 -7.21 7.06 15.39
CA ALA A 59 -7.18 5.62 15.10
C ALA A 59 -7.77 5.23 13.75
N PHE A 60 -8.53 6.14 13.13
CA PHE A 60 -9.13 5.90 11.80
C PHE A 60 -8.29 6.43 10.66
N THR A 61 -7.08 6.91 10.94
CA THR A 61 -6.18 7.42 9.91
C THR A 61 -5.73 6.29 8.98
N VAL A 62 -5.87 6.51 7.67
CA VAL A 62 -5.40 5.59 6.63
C VAL A 62 -4.55 6.38 5.66
N GLU A 63 -3.37 5.84 5.34
CA GLU A 63 -2.52 6.38 4.29
C GLU A 63 -3.08 5.98 2.93
N VAL A 64 -3.14 6.91 2.00
CA VAL A 64 -3.58 6.64 0.62
C VAL A 64 -2.49 7.13 -0.32
N ASP A 65 -1.86 6.20 -1.02
CA ASP A 65 -0.78 6.50 -1.96
C ASP A 65 -1.34 6.56 -3.37
N LEU A 66 -1.10 7.65 -4.06
CA LEU A 66 -1.50 7.86 -5.45
C LEU A 66 -0.28 7.68 -6.33
N MET A 67 -0.27 6.62 -7.13
CA MET A 67 0.92 6.14 -7.82
C MET A 67 0.78 6.25 -9.33
N GLN A 68 1.86 6.71 -9.99
CA GLN A 68 1.97 6.56 -11.44
C GLN A 68 3.33 5.96 -11.78
N PRO A 69 3.44 5.20 -12.88
CA PRO A 69 4.75 4.75 -13.32
C PRO A 69 5.55 5.91 -13.86
N ILE A 70 6.87 5.92 -13.60
CA ILE A 70 7.78 6.88 -14.25
C ILE A 70 7.81 6.58 -15.75
N ASP A 71 7.92 5.29 -16.09
CA ASP A 71 7.84 4.81 -17.47
C ASP A 71 6.77 3.73 -17.54
N PRO A 72 5.61 3.98 -18.19
CA PRO A 72 4.52 3.02 -18.23
C PRO A 72 4.82 1.73 -18.98
N ASP A 73 5.89 1.70 -19.77
CA ASP A 73 6.30 0.51 -20.51
C ASP A 73 7.28 -0.37 -19.73
N LYS A 74 7.80 0.14 -18.62
CA LYS A 74 8.73 -0.60 -17.77
C LYS A 74 8.03 -1.25 -16.58
N ARG A 75 8.66 -2.25 -16.02
CA ARG A 75 8.22 -2.89 -14.78
C ARG A 75 8.97 -2.31 -13.57
N PRO A 76 8.37 -2.33 -12.38
CA PRO A 76 6.99 -2.75 -12.11
C PRO A 76 5.97 -1.76 -12.69
N LYS A 77 4.85 -2.32 -13.18
CA LYS A 77 3.73 -1.52 -13.71
C LYS A 77 2.80 -1.17 -12.56
N VAL A 78 3.09 -0.09 -11.87
CA VAL A 78 2.38 0.29 -10.63
C VAL A 78 0.92 0.70 -10.86
N HIS A 79 0.51 0.89 -12.11
CA HIS A 79 -0.85 1.25 -12.49
C HIS A 79 -1.70 0.04 -12.93
N GLU A 80 -1.13 -1.16 -12.93
CA GLU A 80 -1.82 -2.39 -13.34
C GLU A 80 -1.57 -3.50 -12.31
N PRO A 81 -2.61 -3.93 -11.55
CA PRO A 81 -3.95 -3.34 -11.49
C PRO A 81 -3.98 -1.98 -10.78
N ALA A 82 -5.06 -1.24 -10.96
CA ALA A 82 -5.20 0.09 -10.35
C ALA A 82 -5.15 0.03 -8.83
N LEU A 83 -5.75 -0.99 -8.20
CA LEU A 83 -5.52 -1.25 -6.78
C LEU A 83 -4.18 -1.97 -6.66
N ASN A 84 -3.14 -1.22 -6.34
CA ASN A 84 -1.77 -1.74 -6.31
C ASN A 84 -1.54 -2.65 -5.11
N HIS A 85 -1.85 -2.18 -3.91
CA HIS A 85 -1.73 -2.98 -2.69
C HIS A 85 -2.50 -2.38 -1.53
N ILE A 86 -2.70 -3.20 -0.51
CA ILE A 86 -3.30 -2.79 0.76
C ILE A 86 -2.31 -3.15 1.86
N GLY A 87 -2.06 -2.23 2.76
CA GLY A 87 -1.29 -2.47 3.98
C GLY A 87 -2.21 -2.71 5.16
N LEU A 88 -1.86 -3.63 6.01
CA LEU A 88 -2.65 -3.99 7.19
C LEU A 88 -1.81 -3.85 8.45
N TRP A 89 -2.42 -3.35 9.52
CA TRP A 89 -1.83 -3.40 10.85
C TRP A 89 -2.02 -4.81 11.43
N ILE A 90 -0.93 -5.41 11.88
CA ILE A 90 -0.92 -6.75 12.47
C ILE A 90 -0.29 -6.65 13.86
N ASP A 91 -0.87 -7.32 14.85
CA ASP A 91 -0.38 -7.27 16.24
C ASP A 91 0.90 -8.07 16.49
N ASP A 92 1.14 -9.12 15.72
CA ASP A 92 2.34 -9.97 15.85
C ASP A 92 2.79 -10.42 14.46
N LEU A 93 3.63 -9.63 13.82
CA LEU A 93 4.05 -9.86 12.45
C LEU A 93 4.85 -11.16 12.26
N PRO A 94 5.85 -11.49 13.09
CA PRO A 94 6.57 -12.76 12.92
C PRO A 94 5.67 -13.98 13.00
N THR A 95 4.74 -14.01 13.96
CA THR A 95 3.78 -15.09 14.11
C THR A 95 2.84 -15.16 12.91
N ALA A 96 2.37 -14.00 12.43
CA ALA A 96 1.50 -13.92 11.25
C ALA A 96 2.19 -14.48 10.02
N VAL A 97 3.42 -14.08 9.75
CA VAL A 97 4.17 -14.54 8.58
C VAL A 97 4.38 -16.05 8.63
N ALA A 98 4.80 -16.60 9.78
CA ALA A 98 5.03 -18.03 9.94
C ALA A 98 3.74 -18.83 9.71
N TRP A 99 2.64 -18.39 10.29
CA TRP A 99 1.35 -19.07 10.14
C TRP A 99 0.85 -19.00 8.69
N LEU A 100 0.94 -17.84 8.07
CA LEU A 100 0.52 -17.64 6.67
C LEU A 100 1.35 -18.50 5.71
N GLU A 101 2.66 -18.61 5.93
CA GLU A 101 3.50 -19.50 5.15
C GLU A 101 3.05 -20.95 5.29
N GLY A 102 2.67 -21.36 6.49
CA GLY A 102 2.10 -22.69 6.74
C GLY A 102 0.76 -22.92 6.03
N GLN A 103 0.04 -21.85 5.71
CA GLN A 103 -1.20 -21.89 4.93
C GLN A 103 -0.97 -21.82 3.42
N GLY A 104 0.27 -21.76 2.98
CA GLY A 104 0.62 -21.70 1.56
C GLY A 104 0.74 -20.29 0.98
N VAL A 105 0.70 -19.26 1.82
CA VAL A 105 0.89 -17.88 1.38
C VAL A 105 2.37 -17.64 1.09
N ARG A 106 2.64 -17.03 -0.04
CA ARG A 106 4.01 -16.69 -0.44
C ARG A 106 4.31 -15.23 -0.14
N PHE A 107 5.52 -15.00 0.32
CA PHE A 107 6.04 -13.65 0.56
C PHE A 107 7.18 -13.34 -0.42
N THR A 108 7.39 -12.06 -0.68
CA THR A 108 8.51 -11.64 -1.53
C THR A 108 9.84 -11.95 -0.84
N PRO A 109 10.93 -12.11 -1.61
CA PRO A 109 12.27 -12.30 -1.03
C PRO A 109 12.63 -11.16 -0.08
N GLY A 110 13.40 -11.48 0.95
CA GLY A 110 13.81 -10.53 1.97
C GLY A 110 13.01 -10.60 3.26
N GLY A 111 11.84 -11.24 3.26
CA GLY A 111 11.04 -11.46 4.46
C GLY A 111 10.61 -10.18 5.16
N ILE A 112 10.53 -10.25 6.49
CA ILE A 112 10.18 -9.10 7.32
C ILE A 112 11.32 -8.09 7.28
N ARG A 113 10.99 -6.83 6.96
CA ARG A 113 11.97 -5.76 6.88
C ARG A 113 11.33 -4.43 7.27
N LYS A 114 12.19 -3.46 7.58
CA LYS A 114 11.72 -2.10 7.85
C LYS A 114 11.26 -1.46 6.55
N GLY A 115 10.13 -0.80 6.59
CA GLY A 115 9.59 -0.05 5.46
C GLY A 115 10.33 1.24 5.17
N ALA A 116 9.99 1.84 4.06
CA ALA A 116 10.54 3.11 3.64
C ALA A 116 10.09 4.27 4.53
#